data_8fe67f35ee6de359a2910a1988ef7277
#
_entry.id   8fe67f35ee6de359a2910a1988ef7277
#
_cell.length_a   1.000
_cell.length_b   1.000
_cell.length_c   1.000
_cell.angle_alpha   90.00
_cell.angle_beta   90.00
_cell.angle_gamma   90.00
#
_symmetry.space_group_name_H-M   'P 1'
#
loop_
_entity.id
_entity.type
_entity.pdbx_description
1 polymer ?
#
loop_
_entity_poly.entity_id
_entity_poly.type
_entity_poly.pdbx_seq_one_letter_code
_entity_poly.pdbx_strand_id
1 'polypeptide(L)'
;MKEIMAVIRMNKMNQTKKALADAGIPAFVAREGYGRGKGLVNQAVLDGAAAGNEEAIALLGTKGRLYPKRIISIVVPDDQVKEAVDALISVNKTGQAGDGKIFVMPVS
;
A
#
# COMPACT_ATOMS: atom_id res chain seq x y z
N MET A 1 9.08 -11.49 -18.14
CA MET A 1 8.41 -11.65 -16.83
C MET A 1 8.67 -10.45 -15.95
N LYS A 2 7.65 -9.99 -15.26
CA LYS A 2 7.77 -8.91 -14.29
C LYS A 2 7.17 -9.34 -12.96
N GLU A 3 7.73 -8.86 -11.88
CA GLU A 3 7.10 -8.94 -10.57
C GLU A 3 6.42 -7.62 -10.28
N ILE A 4 5.17 -7.69 -9.85
CA ILE A 4 4.41 -6.54 -9.42
C ILE A 4 4.22 -6.68 -7.91
N MET A 5 4.77 -5.74 -7.16
CA MET A 5 4.59 -5.69 -5.72
C MET A 5 3.68 -4.51 -5.39
N ALA A 6 2.56 -4.78 -4.74
CA ALA A 6 1.60 -3.76 -4.37
C ALA A 6 1.43 -3.72 -2.86
N VAL A 7 1.51 -2.52 -2.30
CA VAL A 7 1.22 -2.28 -0.89
C VAL A 7 -0.15 -1.63 -0.83
N ILE A 8 -1.11 -2.29 -0.19
CA ILE A 8 -2.50 -1.86 -0.19
C ILE A 8 -3.06 -1.82 1.24
N ARG A 9 -4.19 -1.14 1.40
CA ARG A 9 -4.92 -1.16 2.68
C ARG A 9 -5.48 -2.54 2.96
N MET A 10 -5.50 -2.93 4.23
CA MET A 10 -6.04 -4.22 4.64
C MET A 10 -7.50 -4.41 4.22
N ASN A 11 -8.30 -3.36 4.33
CA ASN A 11 -9.73 -3.43 4.00
C ASN A 11 -10.01 -3.49 2.50
N LYS A 12 -8.99 -3.41 1.66
CA LYS A 12 -9.12 -3.52 0.20
C LYS A 12 -8.73 -4.91 -0.31
N MET A 13 -8.28 -5.79 0.56
CA MET A 13 -7.73 -7.09 0.14
C MET A 13 -8.75 -7.94 -0.64
N ASN A 14 -9.98 -8.05 -0.15
CA ASN A 14 -10.99 -8.87 -0.80
C ASN A 14 -11.37 -8.32 -2.18
N GLN A 15 -11.52 -7.01 -2.29
CA GLN A 15 -11.81 -6.35 -3.56
C GLN A 15 -10.66 -6.52 -4.54
N THR A 16 -9.43 -6.46 -4.05
CA THR A 16 -8.23 -6.64 -4.87
C THR A 16 -8.14 -8.05 -5.41
N LYS A 17 -8.40 -9.07 -4.58
CA LYS A 17 -8.43 -10.47 -5.01
C LYS A 17 -9.43 -10.66 -6.14
N LYS A 18 -10.62 -10.10 -5.98
CA LYS A 18 -11.67 -10.20 -6.99
C LYS A 18 -11.26 -9.51 -8.30
N ALA A 19 -10.72 -8.31 -8.21
CA ALA A 19 -10.30 -7.57 -9.39
C ALA A 19 -9.19 -8.30 -10.18
N LEU A 20 -8.23 -8.89 -9.46
CA LEU A 20 -7.17 -9.66 -10.10
C LEU A 20 -7.73 -10.93 -10.76
N ALA A 21 -8.64 -11.64 -10.11
CA ALA A 21 -9.27 -12.81 -10.68
C ALA A 21 -10.07 -12.45 -11.93
N ASP A 22 -10.84 -11.36 -11.88
CA ASP A 22 -11.63 -10.88 -13.03
C ASP A 22 -10.73 -10.46 -14.20
N ALA A 23 -9.52 -10.00 -13.91
CA ALA A 23 -8.52 -9.66 -14.93
C ALA A 23 -7.76 -10.89 -15.47
N GLY A 24 -8.08 -12.08 -15.00
CA GLY A 24 -7.39 -13.30 -15.42
C GLY A 24 -6.06 -13.53 -14.72
N ILE A 25 -5.84 -12.92 -13.58
CA ILE A 25 -4.59 -13.00 -12.80
C ILE A 25 -4.93 -13.43 -11.37
N PRO A 26 -5.38 -14.67 -11.16
CA PRO A 26 -5.82 -15.09 -9.83
C PRO A 26 -4.68 -15.49 -8.89
N ALA A 27 -3.48 -15.75 -9.41
CA ALA A 27 -2.38 -16.27 -8.60
C ALA A 27 -1.51 -15.15 -8.07
N PHE A 28 -1.32 -15.11 -6.77
CA PHE A 28 -0.46 -14.14 -6.11
C PHE A 28 -0.02 -14.67 -4.75
N VAL A 29 1.00 -14.02 -4.19
CA VAL A 29 1.42 -14.21 -2.80
C VAL A 29 1.07 -12.97 -2.02
N ALA A 30 0.50 -13.13 -0.83
CA ALA A 30 0.16 -12.00 0.03
C ALA A 30 0.81 -12.19 1.40
N ARG A 31 1.23 -11.08 1.98
CA ARG A 31 1.81 -11.06 3.32
C ARG A 31 1.42 -9.77 4.02
N GLU A 32 1.61 -9.75 5.33
CA GLU A 32 1.41 -8.56 6.12
C GLU A 32 2.68 -7.73 6.14
N GLY A 33 2.50 -6.43 6.22
CA GLY A 33 3.58 -5.50 6.44
C GLY A 33 3.06 -4.30 7.20
N TYR A 34 3.97 -3.42 7.57
CA TYR A 34 3.64 -2.22 8.33
C TYR A 34 4.29 -1.03 7.66
N GLY A 35 3.55 0.06 7.57
CA GLY A 35 4.07 1.26 6.96
C GLY A 35 3.26 2.47 7.31
N ARG A 36 3.76 3.63 6.91
CA ARG A 36 3.02 4.87 6.99
C ARG A 36 3.38 5.74 5.80
N GLY A 37 2.36 6.38 5.27
CA GLY A 37 2.54 7.35 4.21
C GLY A 37 2.78 8.74 4.76
N LYS A 38 3.26 9.61 3.91
CA LYS A 38 3.53 11.01 4.26
C LYS A 38 2.29 11.72 4.80
N GLY A 39 1.11 11.42 4.24
CA GLY A 39 -0.15 12.05 4.65
C GLY A 39 -0.76 11.51 5.93
N LEU A 40 -0.19 10.45 6.52
CA LEU A 40 -0.71 9.85 7.75
C LEU A 40 -0.11 10.47 9.01
N VAL A 41 0.87 11.36 8.87
CA VAL A 41 1.52 12.04 9.99
C VAL A 41 1.07 13.49 9.99
N ASN A 42 0.48 13.94 11.11
CA ASN A 42 0.00 15.30 11.25
C ASN A 42 1.19 16.24 11.46
N GLN A 43 1.32 17.26 10.59
CA GLN A 43 2.44 18.19 10.65
C GLN A 43 2.48 18.97 11.97
N ALA A 44 1.33 19.34 12.51
CA ALA A 44 1.28 20.06 13.80
C ALA A 44 1.82 19.19 14.94
N VAL A 45 1.57 17.89 14.91
CA VAL A 45 2.11 16.94 15.90
C VAL A 45 3.61 16.81 15.73
N LEU A 46 4.11 16.74 14.49
CA LEU A 46 5.54 16.70 14.21
C LEU A 46 6.24 17.97 14.73
N ASP A 47 5.67 19.13 14.46
CA ASP A 47 6.24 20.42 14.88
C ASP A 47 6.26 20.52 16.41
N GLY A 48 5.19 20.09 17.07
CA GLY A 48 5.11 20.05 18.52
C GLY A 48 6.13 19.11 19.14
N ALA A 49 6.30 17.91 18.56
CA ALA A 49 7.29 16.94 19.02
C ALA A 49 8.71 17.49 18.84
N ALA A 50 8.99 18.15 17.72
CA ALA A 50 10.30 18.78 17.46
C ALA A 50 10.58 19.91 18.46
N ALA A 51 9.55 20.60 18.93
CA ALA A 51 9.67 21.66 19.95
C ALA A 51 9.73 21.11 21.39
N GLY A 52 9.68 19.79 21.58
CA GLY A 52 9.76 19.16 22.88
C GLY A 52 8.43 19.08 23.64
N ASN A 53 7.31 19.22 22.96
CA ASN A 53 5.98 19.10 23.56
C ASN A 53 5.68 17.62 23.84
N GLU A 54 5.57 17.27 25.13
CA GLU A 54 5.36 15.88 25.55
C GLU A 54 4.06 15.30 25.02
N GLU A 55 2.99 16.08 24.98
CA GLU A 55 1.70 15.63 24.46
C GLU A 55 1.79 15.36 22.95
N ALA A 56 2.47 16.22 22.20
CA ALA A 56 2.69 16.02 20.78
C ALA A 56 3.58 14.80 20.51
N ILE A 57 4.60 14.58 21.35
CA ILE A 57 5.44 13.39 21.26
C ILE A 57 4.62 12.13 21.51
N ALA A 58 3.75 12.14 22.51
CA ALA A 58 2.87 11.01 22.80
C ALA A 58 1.90 10.73 21.64
N LEU A 59 1.31 11.79 21.05
CA LEU A 59 0.45 11.67 19.88
C LEU A 59 1.21 11.14 18.66
N LEU A 60 2.43 11.61 18.45
CA LEU A 60 3.27 11.11 17.37
C LEU A 60 3.58 9.63 17.59
N GLY A 61 3.92 9.23 18.81
CA GLY A 61 4.15 7.83 19.16
C GLY A 61 2.92 6.96 18.91
N THR A 62 1.72 7.51 19.08
CA THR A 62 0.47 6.78 18.84
C THR A 62 0.05 6.85 17.38
N LYS A 63 0.00 8.06 16.80
CA LYS A 63 -0.48 8.30 15.44
C LYS A 63 0.60 8.17 14.38
N GLY A 64 1.86 8.36 14.77
CA GLY A 64 3.00 8.13 13.89
C GLY A 64 3.39 6.67 13.79
N ARG A 65 2.63 5.77 14.40
CA ARG A 65 2.88 4.34 14.32
C ARG A 65 2.77 3.84 12.90
N LEU A 66 3.40 2.72 12.68
CA LEU A 66 3.22 1.99 11.45
C LEU A 66 1.82 1.39 11.42
N TYR A 67 1.19 1.49 10.28
CA TYR A 67 -0.14 0.93 10.06
C TYR A 67 -0.02 -0.41 9.36
N PRO A 68 -0.87 -1.40 9.71
CA PRO A 68 -0.84 -2.68 9.02
C PRO A 68 -1.29 -2.52 7.57
N LYS A 69 -0.55 -3.17 6.68
CA LYS A 69 -0.81 -3.18 5.24
C LYS A 69 -0.78 -4.60 4.73
N ARG A 70 -1.34 -4.81 3.56
CA ARG A 70 -1.15 -6.05 2.81
C ARG A 70 -0.16 -5.80 1.69
N ILE A 71 0.76 -6.72 1.53
CA ILE A 71 1.72 -6.68 0.43
C ILE A 71 1.39 -7.85 -0.49
N ILE A 72 1.10 -7.53 -1.75
CA ILE A 72 0.79 -8.53 -2.77
C ILE A 72 1.96 -8.60 -3.73
N SER A 73 2.38 -9.81 -4.05
CA SER A 73 3.41 -10.06 -5.05
C SER A 73 2.83 -10.94 -6.15
N ILE A 74 2.93 -10.46 -7.39
CA ILE A 74 2.39 -11.13 -8.57
C ILE A 74 3.50 -11.20 -9.61
N VAL A 75 3.72 -12.38 -10.20
CA VAL A 75 4.66 -12.53 -11.31
C VAL A 75 3.84 -12.80 -12.57
N VAL A 76 4.00 -11.94 -13.58
CA VAL A 76 3.23 -12.02 -14.82
C VAL A 76 4.14 -11.85 -16.03
N PRO A 77 3.71 -12.36 -17.20
CA PRO A 77 4.37 -12.00 -18.45
C PRO A 77 4.31 -10.50 -18.71
N ASP A 78 5.25 -9.97 -19.48
CA ASP A 78 5.33 -8.54 -19.75
C ASP A 78 4.03 -7.97 -20.34
N ASP A 79 3.34 -8.75 -21.16
CA ASP A 79 2.09 -8.32 -21.81
C ASP A 79 0.88 -8.30 -20.86
N GLN A 80 1.02 -8.78 -19.65
CA GLN A 80 -0.06 -8.74 -18.64
C GLN A 80 0.16 -7.69 -17.55
N VAL A 81 1.26 -6.95 -17.60
CA VAL A 81 1.57 -5.94 -16.59
C VAL A 81 0.49 -4.87 -16.53
N LYS A 82 0.06 -4.38 -17.69
CA LYS A 82 -0.96 -3.31 -17.73
C LYS A 82 -2.26 -3.74 -17.10
N GLU A 83 -2.75 -4.93 -17.42
CA GLU A 83 -3.99 -5.46 -16.88
C GLU A 83 -3.90 -5.64 -15.36
N ALA A 84 -2.77 -6.13 -14.86
CA ALA A 84 -2.56 -6.31 -13.43
C ALA A 84 -2.53 -4.97 -12.69
N VAL A 85 -1.79 -4.00 -13.22
CA VAL A 85 -1.68 -2.67 -12.62
C VAL A 85 -3.04 -1.96 -12.65
N ASP A 86 -3.74 -2.02 -13.78
CA ASP A 86 -5.07 -1.40 -13.90
C ASP A 86 -6.06 -2.02 -12.91
N ALA A 87 -6.03 -3.33 -12.72
CA ALA A 87 -6.89 -4.01 -11.75
C ALA A 87 -6.59 -3.54 -10.32
N LEU A 88 -5.31 -3.43 -9.96
CA LEU A 88 -4.90 -2.95 -8.64
C LEU A 88 -5.35 -1.51 -8.41
N ILE A 89 -5.17 -0.65 -9.38
CA ILE A 89 -5.54 0.76 -9.29
C ILE A 89 -7.06 0.90 -9.15
N SER A 90 -7.82 0.12 -9.91
CA SER A 90 -9.29 0.26 -9.99
C SER A 90 -9.97 0.15 -8.63
N VAL A 91 -9.44 -0.65 -7.72
CA VAL A 91 -10.05 -0.88 -6.40
C VAL A 91 -9.32 -0.20 -5.26
N ASN A 92 -8.06 0.21 -5.46
CA ASN A 92 -7.25 0.74 -4.37
C ASN A 92 -7.09 2.26 -4.42
N LYS A 93 -7.28 2.88 -5.58
CA LYS A 93 -7.13 4.32 -5.71
C LYS A 93 -8.37 5.04 -5.18
N THR A 94 -8.20 5.86 -4.16
CA THR A 94 -9.25 6.71 -3.60
C THR A 94 -8.98 8.20 -3.81
N GLY A 95 -7.77 8.55 -4.22
CA GLY A 95 -7.33 9.94 -4.33
C GLY A 95 -6.88 10.53 -3.01
N GLN A 96 -6.79 9.71 -1.96
CA GLN A 96 -6.37 10.16 -0.64
C GLN A 96 -5.05 9.52 -0.24
N ALA A 97 -4.36 10.15 0.72
CA ALA A 97 -3.14 9.59 1.27
C ALA A 97 -3.39 8.19 1.85
N GLY A 98 -2.43 7.30 1.68
CA GLY A 98 -2.53 5.94 2.19
C GLY A 98 -3.11 4.93 1.22
N ASP A 99 -3.38 5.31 -0.04
CA ASP A 99 -3.86 4.38 -1.06
C ASP A 99 -2.89 3.23 -1.31
N GLY A 100 -1.59 3.49 -1.18
CA GLY A 100 -0.57 2.47 -1.35
C GLY A 100 0.41 2.78 -2.47
N LYS A 101 1.15 1.75 -2.86
CA LYS A 101 2.20 1.86 -3.88
C LYS A 101 2.22 0.60 -4.71
N ILE A 102 2.61 0.73 -5.96
CA ILE A 102 2.80 -0.37 -6.88
C ILE A 102 4.21 -0.26 -7.46
N PHE A 103 4.96 -1.34 -7.36
CA PHE A 103 6.30 -1.45 -7.94
C PHE A 103 6.28 -2.52 -9.01
N VAL A 104 6.87 -2.22 -10.17
CA VAL A 104 7.03 -3.20 -11.24
C VAL A 104 8.51 -3.41 -11.43
N MET A 105 8.95 -4.67 -11.30
CA MET A 105 10.36 -5.02 -11.29
C MET A 105 10.63 -6.13 -12.31
N PRO A 106 11.78 -6.13 -12.96
CA PRO A 106 12.14 -7.24 -13.83
C PRO A 106 12.43 -8.49 -13.02
N VAL A 107 12.10 -9.64 -13.60
CA VAL A 107 12.42 -10.96 -13.03
C VAL A 107 13.38 -11.64 -13.97
N SER A 108 14.54 -12.02 -13.47
CA SER A 108 15.55 -12.72 -14.26
C SER A 108 15.53 -14.23 -14.05
#